data_bc1ccbb557e8349d8b72a0c3aeec9262
#
_entry.id   bc1ccbb557e8349d8b72a0c3aeec9262
#
_cell.length_a   1.000
_cell.length_b   1.000
_cell.length_c   1.000
_cell.angle_alpha   90.00
_cell.angle_beta   90.00
_cell.angle_gamma   90.00
#
_symmetry.space_group_name_H-M   'P 1'
#
loop_
_entity.id
_entity.type
_entity.pdbx_description
1 polymer ?
#
loop_
_entity_poly.entity_id
_entity_poly.type
_entity_poly.pdbx_seq_one_letter_code
_entity_poly.pdbx_strand_id
1 'polypeptide(L)'
;MIAALPPDLVPAVNSEVRKVSTLRAGRILAALIPAVALVASTVTALLAGPADPKSNPATGAATIGLYIGLAVAIVVAGAFGAAGAGAEYRYATMPTTALFTSDRDRLVAAKFLVTAGFALAATFVVELIAFACLLGFGRGKFDFGVRLLAVLGGGLLAAACWSLIGAGLGLLLRTSTIAVVAMLGWLVIIEPLIWVVAKAIGFAGVVTVLPGSATVSTVAVGSFKDSDFLAPTPAALVVLILWTIAAAGGAWWLLRTRDI
;
A
#
# COMPACT_ATOMS: atom_id res chain seq x y z
N MET A 1 10.76 7.18 18.75
CA MET A 1 10.25 5.89 18.21
C MET A 1 11.33 4.80 18.18
N ILE A 2 12.59 5.10 17.93
CA ILE A 2 13.70 4.12 17.90
C ILE A 2 14.03 3.55 19.29
N ALA A 3 13.78 4.30 20.36
CA ALA A 3 14.07 3.87 21.75
C ALA A 3 13.18 2.71 22.27
N ALA A 4 12.12 2.35 21.54
CA ALA A 4 11.23 1.24 21.90
C ALA A 4 11.59 -0.10 21.20
N LEU A 5 12.63 -0.08 20.33
CA LEU A 5 13.08 -1.27 19.63
C LEU A 5 14.11 -2.04 20.46
N PRO A 6 14.18 -3.37 20.33
CA PRO A 6 15.28 -4.14 20.90
C PRO A 6 16.63 -3.55 20.47
N PRO A 7 17.59 -3.36 21.41
CA PRO A 7 18.86 -2.69 21.11
C PRO A 7 19.62 -3.32 19.93
N ASP A 8 19.45 -4.61 19.74
CA ASP A 8 20.09 -5.39 18.66
C ASP A 8 19.50 -5.10 17.26
N LEU A 9 18.25 -4.60 17.18
CA LEU A 9 17.57 -4.27 15.93
C LEU A 9 17.88 -2.84 15.46
N VAL A 10 18.25 -1.95 16.37
CA VAL A 10 18.48 -0.53 16.10
C VAL A 10 19.52 -0.29 15.00
N PRO A 11 20.69 -0.96 14.96
CA PRO A 11 21.66 -0.74 13.89
C PRO A 11 21.13 -1.13 12.50
N ALA A 12 20.41 -2.26 12.40
CA ALA A 12 19.81 -2.73 11.16
C ALA A 12 18.74 -1.77 10.65
N VAL A 13 17.84 -1.30 11.53
CA VAL A 13 16.82 -0.30 11.20
C VAL A 13 17.44 1.02 10.76
N ASN A 14 18.46 1.52 11.46
CA ASN A 14 19.16 2.75 11.07
C ASN A 14 19.82 2.63 9.69
N SER A 15 20.40 1.49 9.37
CA SER A 15 20.97 1.20 8.06
C SER A 15 19.89 1.28 6.96
N GLU A 16 18.75 0.63 7.16
CA GLU A 16 17.64 0.65 6.21
C GLU A 16 17.03 2.05 6.05
N VAL A 17 16.85 2.79 7.12
CA VAL A 17 16.37 4.19 7.08
C VAL A 17 17.32 5.06 6.26
N ARG A 18 18.64 4.92 6.44
CA ARG A 18 19.63 5.67 5.65
C ARG A 18 19.55 5.32 4.17
N LYS A 19 19.44 4.03 3.83
CA LYS A 19 19.28 3.58 2.43
C LYS A 19 18.08 4.29 1.77
N VAL A 20 16.93 4.28 2.42
CA VAL A 20 15.70 4.88 1.87
C VAL A 20 15.80 6.40 1.77
N SER A 21 16.30 7.08 2.79
CA SER A 21 16.36 8.55 2.84
C SER A 21 17.37 9.16 1.86
N THR A 22 18.40 8.40 1.47
CA THR A 22 19.44 8.87 0.54
C THR A 22 19.11 8.63 -0.93
N LEU A 23 18.19 7.71 -1.24
CA LEU A 23 17.80 7.42 -2.62
C LEU A 23 17.08 8.58 -3.28
N ARG A 24 17.58 9.01 -4.47
CA ARG A 24 16.93 10.06 -5.28
C ARG A 24 15.49 9.71 -5.64
N ALA A 25 15.24 8.43 -6.01
CA ALA A 25 13.90 7.95 -6.31
C ALA A 25 12.93 8.10 -5.13
N GLY A 26 13.36 7.80 -3.91
CA GLY A 26 12.56 7.98 -2.70
C GLY A 26 12.15 9.45 -2.49
N ARG A 27 13.08 10.39 -2.69
CA ARG A 27 12.79 11.84 -2.58
C ARG A 27 11.84 12.35 -3.66
N ILE A 28 11.98 11.87 -4.89
CA ILE A 28 11.07 12.22 -5.99
C ILE A 28 9.67 11.70 -5.69
N LEU A 29 9.53 10.44 -5.26
CA LEU A 29 8.24 9.86 -4.89
C LEU A 29 7.62 10.57 -3.68
N ALA A 30 8.43 10.92 -2.68
CA ALA A 30 7.98 11.68 -1.51
C ALA A 30 7.42 13.07 -1.86
N ALA A 31 7.81 13.66 -2.98
CA ALA A 31 7.25 14.91 -3.49
C ALA A 31 6.06 14.68 -4.45
N LEU A 32 6.17 13.69 -5.33
CA LEU A 32 5.18 13.45 -6.38
C LEU A 32 3.85 12.95 -5.82
N ILE A 33 3.87 12.02 -4.86
CA ILE A 33 2.65 11.44 -4.29
C ILE A 33 1.79 12.50 -3.59
N PRO A 34 2.35 13.34 -2.68
CA PRO A 34 1.62 14.46 -2.11
C PRO A 34 1.12 15.48 -3.14
N ALA A 35 1.90 15.74 -4.19
CA ALA A 35 1.48 16.65 -5.26
C ALA A 35 0.26 16.13 -6.02
N VAL A 36 0.22 14.82 -6.36
CA VAL A 36 -0.97 14.19 -6.97
C VAL A 36 -2.17 14.29 -6.05
N ALA A 37 -1.99 13.99 -4.75
CA ALA A 37 -3.06 14.08 -3.76
C ALA A 37 -3.59 15.51 -3.63
N LEU A 38 -2.71 16.51 -3.61
CA LEU A 38 -3.07 17.94 -3.55
C LEU A 38 -3.92 18.34 -4.75
N VAL A 39 -3.43 18.05 -5.97
CA VAL A 39 -4.13 18.42 -7.20
C VAL A 39 -5.47 17.69 -7.29
N ALA A 40 -5.49 16.38 -7.12
CA ALA A 40 -6.72 15.59 -7.21
C ALA A 40 -7.76 16.03 -6.16
N SER A 41 -7.34 16.21 -4.91
CA SER A 41 -8.26 16.61 -3.83
C SER A 41 -8.75 18.04 -3.99
N THR A 42 -7.91 18.95 -4.44
CA THR A 42 -8.34 20.35 -4.70
C THR A 42 -9.36 20.40 -5.84
N VAL A 43 -9.05 19.74 -6.97
CA VAL A 43 -9.94 19.73 -8.14
C VAL A 43 -11.29 19.10 -7.78
N THR A 44 -11.29 17.94 -7.15
CA THR A 44 -12.56 17.27 -6.81
C THR A 44 -13.35 18.01 -5.74
N ALA A 45 -12.70 18.60 -4.73
CA ALA A 45 -13.37 19.40 -3.72
C ALA A 45 -14.01 20.67 -4.30
N LEU A 46 -13.38 21.30 -5.30
CA LEU A 46 -13.93 22.48 -5.99
C LEU A 46 -15.11 22.11 -6.90
N LEU A 47 -14.98 21.04 -7.69
CA LEU A 47 -15.96 20.66 -8.72
C LEU A 47 -17.14 19.85 -8.15
N ALA A 48 -17.00 19.21 -6.98
CA ALA A 48 -18.07 18.44 -6.38
C ALA A 48 -19.29 19.31 -6.02
N GLY A 49 -20.48 18.73 -6.24
CA GLY A 49 -21.74 19.25 -5.72
C GLY A 49 -21.94 18.96 -4.23
N PRO A 50 -23.10 19.35 -3.67
CA PRO A 50 -23.48 19.01 -2.30
C PRO A 50 -23.39 17.50 -2.03
N ALA A 51 -23.12 17.11 -0.78
CA ALA A 51 -23.09 15.71 -0.39
C ALA A 51 -24.46 15.05 -0.59
N ASP A 52 -24.50 13.98 -1.38
CA ASP A 52 -25.68 13.15 -1.56
C ASP A 52 -25.41 11.78 -0.93
N PRO A 53 -26.20 11.33 0.07
CA PRO A 53 -26.03 10.03 0.71
C PRO A 53 -26.16 8.83 -0.23
N LYS A 54 -26.78 9.02 -1.42
CA LYS A 54 -26.95 8.00 -2.45
C LYS A 54 -25.82 8.01 -3.50
N SER A 55 -24.90 8.98 -3.44
CA SER A 55 -23.80 9.08 -4.39
C SER A 55 -22.67 8.09 -4.05
N ASN A 56 -21.94 7.69 -5.07
CA ASN A 56 -20.65 7.01 -4.92
C ASN A 56 -19.49 8.01 -5.16
N PRO A 57 -18.52 8.12 -4.26
CA PRO A 57 -18.35 7.35 -3.03
C PRO A 57 -19.32 7.79 -1.91
N ALA A 58 -19.63 6.85 -1.01
CA ALA A 58 -20.58 7.05 0.10
C ALA A 58 -20.13 8.13 1.13
N THR A 59 -18.93 8.65 1.00
CA THR A 59 -18.37 9.78 1.76
C THR A 59 -18.59 11.12 1.06
N GLY A 60 -19.19 11.13 -0.14
CA GLY A 60 -19.46 12.32 -0.96
C GLY A 60 -18.46 12.52 -2.10
N ALA A 61 -18.91 13.12 -3.20
CA ALA A 61 -18.10 13.28 -4.42
C ALA A 61 -16.82 14.10 -4.21
N ALA A 62 -16.79 15.02 -3.24
CA ALA A 62 -15.60 15.78 -2.89
C ALA A 62 -14.41 14.90 -2.45
N THR A 63 -14.69 13.70 -1.91
CA THR A 63 -13.65 12.78 -1.42
C THR A 63 -13.00 11.93 -2.53
N ILE A 64 -13.45 12.02 -3.78
CA ILE A 64 -12.86 11.27 -4.91
C ILE A 64 -11.34 11.54 -5.00
N GLY A 65 -10.90 12.78 -4.77
CA GLY A 65 -9.48 13.11 -4.78
C GLY A 65 -8.68 12.40 -3.68
N LEU A 66 -9.25 12.21 -2.50
CA LEU A 66 -8.68 11.38 -1.44
C LEU A 66 -8.51 9.94 -1.92
N TYR A 67 -9.53 9.33 -2.55
CA TYR A 67 -9.43 7.97 -3.07
C TYR A 67 -8.37 7.82 -4.17
N ILE A 68 -8.24 8.82 -5.06
CA ILE A 68 -7.17 8.85 -6.07
C ILE A 68 -5.80 8.93 -5.38
N GLY A 69 -5.65 9.81 -4.41
CA GLY A 69 -4.42 9.94 -3.63
C GLY A 69 -4.03 8.64 -2.92
N LEU A 70 -5.00 7.99 -2.27
CA LEU A 70 -4.81 6.69 -1.60
C LEU A 70 -4.45 5.59 -2.60
N ALA A 71 -5.13 5.50 -3.75
CA ALA A 71 -4.83 4.50 -4.77
C ALA A 71 -3.38 4.65 -5.27
N VAL A 72 -2.95 5.88 -5.56
CA VAL A 72 -1.55 6.15 -5.96
C VAL A 72 -0.57 5.81 -4.84
N ALA A 73 -0.85 6.21 -3.60
CA ALA A 73 0.00 5.92 -2.45
C ALA A 73 0.16 4.41 -2.23
N ILE A 74 -0.91 3.63 -2.31
CA ILE A 74 -0.91 2.17 -2.14
C ILE A 74 -0.08 1.48 -3.24
N VAL A 75 -0.31 1.84 -4.51
CA VAL A 75 0.44 1.28 -5.64
C VAL A 75 1.92 1.61 -5.54
N VAL A 76 2.25 2.86 -5.20
CA VAL A 76 3.64 3.28 -5.04
C VAL A 76 4.28 2.66 -3.82
N ALA A 77 3.56 2.47 -2.70
CA ALA A 77 4.05 1.76 -1.53
C ALA A 77 4.47 0.32 -1.88
N GLY A 78 3.66 -0.40 -2.65
CA GLY A 78 4.00 -1.73 -3.14
C GLY A 78 5.21 -1.74 -4.08
N ALA A 79 5.24 -0.83 -5.05
CA ALA A 79 6.37 -0.69 -5.98
C ALA A 79 7.67 -0.31 -5.25
N PHE A 80 7.58 0.56 -4.24
CA PHE A 80 8.71 0.94 -3.39
C PHE A 80 9.24 -0.26 -2.61
N GLY A 81 8.37 -1.07 -2.00
CA GLY A 81 8.77 -2.30 -1.31
C GLY A 81 9.46 -3.28 -2.25
N ALA A 82 8.87 -3.53 -3.42
CA ALA A 82 9.41 -4.44 -4.43
C ALA A 82 10.78 -3.98 -4.96
N ALA A 83 10.88 -2.70 -5.30
CA ALA A 83 12.11 -2.11 -5.81
C ALA A 83 13.23 -2.11 -4.74
N GLY A 84 12.92 -1.69 -3.51
CA GLY A 84 13.88 -1.60 -2.41
C GLY A 84 14.44 -2.95 -2.01
N ALA A 85 13.60 -3.98 -1.89
CA ALA A 85 14.02 -5.32 -1.54
C ALA A 85 14.80 -6.01 -2.67
N GLY A 86 14.34 -5.86 -3.92
CA GLY A 86 15.00 -6.44 -5.09
C GLY A 86 16.35 -5.77 -5.43
N ALA A 87 16.52 -4.49 -5.08
CA ALA A 87 17.75 -3.74 -5.35
C ALA A 87 18.97 -4.32 -4.64
N GLU A 88 18.80 -4.95 -3.47
CA GLU A 88 19.90 -5.55 -2.73
C GLU A 88 20.59 -6.69 -3.48
N TYR A 89 19.83 -7.43 -4.26
CA TYR A 89 20.41 -8.48 -5.12
C TYR A 89 21.09 -7.86 -6.35
N ARG A 90 20.50 -6.83 -6.93
CA ARG A 90 21.08 -6.16 -8.11
C ARG A 90 22.42 -5.51 -7.82
N TYR A 91 22.60 -4.95 -6.63
CA TYR A 91 23.84 -4.27 -6.23
C TYR A 91 24.76 -5.13 -5.35
N ALA A 92 24.45 -6.42 -5.21
CA ALA A 92 25.19 -7.37 -4.38
C ALA A 92 25.44 -6.86 -2.94
N THR A 93 24.50 -6.06 -2.40
CA THR A 93 24.59 -5.55 -1.03
C THR A 93 24.05 -6.53 0.01
N MET A 94 23.32 -7.57 -0.42
CA MET A 94 22.78 -8.59 0.48
C MET A 94 23.89 -9.38 1.22
N PRO A 95 24.95 -9.88 0.55
CA PRO A 95 26.05 -10.58 1.23
C PRO A 95 26.79 -9.67 2.21
N THR A 96 27.06 -8.42 1.84
CA THR A 96 27.75 -7.47 2.73
C THR A 96 26.91 -7.12 3.95
N THR A 97 25.61 -6.93 3.79
CA THR A 97 24.69 -6.67 4.91
C THR A 97 24.60 -7.88 5.83
N ALA A 98 24.61 -9.10 5.29
CA ALA A 98 24.59 -10.35 6.06
C ALA A 98 25.88 -10.57 6.88
N LEU A 99 27.02 -10.06 6.41
CA LEU A 99 28.28 -10.10 7.17
C LEU A 99 28.25 -9.23 8.45
N PHE A 100 27.56 -8.08 8.37
CA PHE A 100 27.42 -7.18 9.53
C PHE A 100 26.24 -7.52 10.44
N THR A 101 25.25 -8.26 9.92
CA THR A 101 24.08 -8.71 10.68
C THR A 101 23.97 -10.23 10.52
N SER A 102 24.60 -10.97 11.42
CA SER A 102 24.67 -12.44 11.39
C SER A 102 23.29 -13.12 11.50
N ASP A 103 22.28 -12.39 11.99
CA ASP A 103 20.91 -12.87 12.17
C ASP A 103 20.03 -12.41 10.98
N ARG A 104 19.69 -13.34 10.10
CA ARG A 104 18.85 -13.12 8.92
C ARG A 104 17.45 -12.61 9.28
N ASP A 105 16.91 -13.03 10.43
CA ASP A 105 15.59 -12.63 10.89
C ASP A 105 15.57 -11.15 11.23
N ARG A 106 16.62 -10.63 11.87
CA ARG A 106 16.75 -9.21 12.19
C ARG A 106 16.85 -8.35 10.93
N LEU A 107 17.57 -8.84 9.93
CA LEU A 107 17.71 -8.14 8.66
C LEU A 107 16.35 -8.01 7.94
N VAL A 108 15.59 -9.09 7.84
CA VAL A 108 14.27 -9.10 7.21
C VAL A 108 13.28 -8.27 8.01
N ALA A 109 13.28 -8.41 9.34
CA ALA A 109 12.42 -7.64 10.23
C ALA A 109 12.68 -6.13 10.12
N ALA A 110 13.96 -5.71 10.10
CA ALA A 110 14.33 -4.30 9.93
C ALA A 110 13.85 -3.76 8.58
N LYS A 111 14.04 -4.54 7.50
CA LYS A 111 13.59 -4.18 6.16
C LYS A 111 12.07 -3.99 6.11
N PHE A 112 11.31 -4.97 6.58
CA PHE A 112 9.85 -4.88 6.56
C PHE A 112 9.34 -3.73 7.44
N LEU A 113 9.91 -3.54 8.62
CA LEU A 113 9.55 -2.45 9.53
C LEU A 113 9.79 -1.08 8.89
N VAL A 114 10.96 -0.87 8.28
CA VAL A 114 11.29 0.40 7.63
C VAL A 114 10.46 0.63 6.39
N THR A 115 10.26 -0.39 5.56
CA THR A 115 9.43 -0.29 4.35
C THR A 115 7.99 0.07 4.69
N ALA A 116 7.37 -0.63 5.66
CA ALA A 116 6.03 -0.32 6.13
C ALA A 116 5.95 1.06 6.79
N GLY A 117 6.95 1.44 7.59
CA GLY A 117 7.02 2.73 8.24
C GLY A 117 7.05 3.90 7.24
N PHE A 118 7.83 3.80 6.17
CA PHE A 118 7.85 4.81 5.10
C PHE A 118 6.53 4.84 4.30
N ALA A 119 5.95 3.68 4.00
CA ALA A 119 4.65 3.61 3.33
C ALA A 119 3.54 4.27 4.17
N LEU A 120 3.49 3.97 5.47
CA LEU A 120 2.57 4.60 6.41
C LEU A 120 2.76 6.12 6.49
N ALA A 121 4.01 6.58 6.61
CA ALA A 121 4.31 8.01 6.69
C ALA A 121 3.90 8.74 5.40
N ALA A 122 4.20 8.17 4.22
CA ALA A 122 3.84 8.76 2.94
C ALA A 122 2.32 8.82 2.75
N THR A 123 1.61 7.73 3.08
CA THR A 123 0.13 7.68 2.98
C THR A 123 -0.52 8.64 3.97
N PHE A 124 -0.02 8.72 5.19
CA PHE A 124 -0.51 9.69 6.18
C PHE A 124 -0.37 11.14 5.70
N VAL A 125 0.73 11.49 5.04
CA VAL A 125 0.90 12.83 4.43
C VAL A 125 -0.13 13.06 3.33
N VAL A 126 -0.40 12.07 2.48
CA VAL A 126 -1.47 12.12 1.47
C VAL A 126 -2.82 12.40 2.10
N GLU A 127 -3.15 11.68 3.16
CA GLU A 127 -4.42 11.83 3.90
C GLU A 127 -4.54 13.23 4.54
N LEU A 128 -3.48 13.73 5.15
CA LEU A 128 -3.46 15.07 5.72
C LEU A 128 -3.71 16.14 4.66
N ILE A 129 -3.05 16.03 3.50
CA ILE A 129 -3.23 16.98 2.39
C ILE A 129 -4.66 16.91 1.85
N ALA A 130 -5.16 15.70 1.56
CA ALA A 130 -6.51 15.51 1.07
C ALA A 130 -7.55 16.04 2.06
N PHE A 131 -7.35 15.77 3.35
CA PHE A 131 -8.24 16.27 4.40
C PHE A 131 -8.20 17.80 4.53
N ALA A 132 -7.02 18.41 4.43
CA ALA A 132 -6.88 19.87 4.42
C ALA A 132 -7.62 20.49 3.21
N CYS A 133 -7.54 19.88 2.02
CA CYS A 133 -8.28 20.32 0.84
C CYS A 133 -9.81 20.19 1.04
N LEU A 134 -10.27 19.10 1.65
CA LEU A 134 -11.68 18.90 1.97
C LEU A 134 -12.18 19.97 2.95
N LEU A 135 -11.44 20.29 3.99
CA LEU A 135 -11.80 21.35 4.95
C LEU A 135 -11.77 22.75 4.31
N GLY A 136 -10.83 23.00 3.39
CA GLY A 136 -10.69 24.30 2.73
C GLY A 136 -11.75 24.53 1.65
N PHE A 137 -11.94 23.56 0.75
CA PHE A 137 -12.73 23.73 -0.48
C PHE A 137 -13.98 22.84 -0.54
N GLY A 138 -14.07 21.79 0.28
CA GLY A 138 -15.13 20.78 0.24
C GLY A 138 -16.17 20.90 1.35
N ARG A 139 -16.23 22.03 2.08
CA ARG A 139 -17.20 22.20 3.20
C ARG A 139 -18.64 21.99 2.73
N GLY A 140 -19.38 21.12 3.43
CA GLY A 140 -20.75 20.75 3.09
C GLY A 140 -20.89 19.81 1.89
N LYS A 141 -19.78 19.33 1.30
CA LYS A 141 -19.76 18.45 0.13
C LYS A 141 -19.29 17.04 0.45
N PHE A 142 -18.96 16.74 1.69
CA PHE A 142 -18.56 15.42 2.18
C PHE A 142 -19.14 15.14 3.57
N ASP A 143 -19.29 13.86 3.88
CA ASP A 143 -19.76 13.39 5.18
C ASP A 143 -18.56 13.13 6.11
N PHE A 144 -18.47 13.91 7.20
CA PHE A 144 -17.49 13.73 8.25
C PHE A 144 -18.04 12.80 9.32
N GLY A 145 -17.79 11.51 9.16
CA GLY A 145 -18.29 10.48 10.08
C GLY A 145 -17.32 9.31 10.23
N VAL A 146 -17.76 8.31 10.97
CA VAL A 146 -17.00 7.05 11.22
C VAL A 146 -16.55 6.40 9.90
N ARG A 147 -17.34 6.56 8.83
CA ARG A 147 -17.02 6.01 7.51
C ARG A 147 -15.76 6.65 6.93
N LEU A 148 -15.61 7.98 7.01
CA LEU A 148 -14.40 8.64 6.54
C LEU A 148 -13.17 8.21 7.35
N LEU A 149 -13.30 8.07 8.67
CA LEU A 149 -12.22 7.54 9.52
C LEU A 149 -11.85 6.10 9.14
N ALA A 150 -12.84 5.28 8.79
CA ALA A 150 -12.59 3.92 8.31
C ALA A 150 -11.86 3.91 6.95
N VAL A 151 -12.17 4.86 6.05
CA VAL A 151 -11.45 5.05 4.77
C VAL A 151 -9.98 5.39 5.02
N LEU A 152 -9.71 6.36 5.91
CA LEU A 152 -8.34 6.76 6.26
C LEU A 152 -7.58 5.59 6.90
N GLY A 153 -8.14 4.92 7.91
CA GLY A 153 -7.52 3.75 8.51
C GLY A 153 -7.29 2.60 7.51
N GLY A 154 -8.27 2.38 6.61
CA GLY A 154 -8.18 1.41 5.53
C GLY A 154 -7.06 1.74 4.53
N GLY A 155 -6.89 3.02 4.19
CA GLY A 155 -5.83 3.52 3.32
C GLY A 155 -4.44 3.25 3.90
N LEU A 156 -4.22 3.60 5.16
CA LEU A 156 -2.97 3.33 5.88
C LEU A 156 -2.67 1.83 5.94
N LEU A 157 -3.65 1.02 6.31
CA LEU A 157 -3.48 -0.44 6.38
C LEU A 157 -3.15 -1.03 5.00
N ALA A 158 -3.89 -0.64 3.96
CA ALA A 158 -3.66 -1.13 2.61
C ALA A 158 -2.26 -0.75 2.11
N ALA A 159 -1.79 0.47 2.35
CA ALA A 159 -0.44 0.90 1.99
C ALA A 159 0.65 0.09 2.72
N ALA A 160 0.47 -0.17 4.01
CA ALA A 160 1.37 -1.03 4.76
C ALA A 160 1.39 -2.47 4.20
N CYS A 161 0.22 -3.06 3.96
CA CYS A 161 0.10 -4.40 3.39
C CYS A 161 0.77 -4.50 2.02
N TRP A 162 0.47 -3.58 1.09
CA TRP A 162 1.06 -3.59 -0.24
C TRP A 162 2.57 -3.34 -0.22
N SER A 163 3.07 -2.49 0.68
CA SER A 163 4.51 -2.30 0.83
C SER A 163 5.23 -3.58 1.26
N LEU A 164 4.62 -4.37 2.14
CA LEU A 164 5.13 -5.66 2.60
C LEU A 164 4.98 -6.75 1.54
N ILE A 165 3.86 -6.79 0.82
CA ILE A 165 3.67 -7.69 -0.34
C ILE A 165 4.76 -7.40 -1.37
N GLY A 166 4.96 -6.13 -1.72
CA GLY A 166 6.00 -5.72 -2.65
C GLY A 166 7.40 -6.11 -2.18
N ALA A 167 7.74 -5.83 -0.93
CA ALA A 167 9.03 -6.22 -0.36
C ALA A 167 9.22 -7.75 -0.37
N GLY A 168 8.18 -8.51 -0.02
CA GLY A 168 8.16 -9.96 -0.13
C GLY A 168 8.46 -10.44 -1.55
N LEU A 169 7.76 -9.88 -2.57
CA LEU A 169 8.02 -10.19 -3.97
C LEU A 169 9.45 -9.83 -4.40
N GLY A 170 9.98 -8.68 -3.94
CA GLY A 170 11.35 -8.26 -4.20
C GLY A 170 12.39 -9.26 -3.71
N LEU A 171 12.20 -9.79 -2.50
CA LEU A 171 13.05 -10.82 -1.90
C LEU A 171 12.88 -12.19 -2.60
N LEU A 172 11.65 -12.56 -2.96
CA LEU A 172 11.36 -13.83 -3.64
C LEU A 172 11.95 -13.89 -5.04
N LEU A 173 11.77 -12.84 -5.84
CA LEU A 173 12.16 -12.77 -7.23
C LEU A 173 13.62 -12.31 -7.42
N ARG A 174 14.26 -11.79 -6.38
CA ARG A 174 15.67 -11.33 -6.36
C ARG A 174 16.02 -10.29 -7.43
N THR A 175 15.04 -9.63 -8.00
CA THR A 175 15.19 -8.59 -9.03
C THR A 175 14.15 -7.51 -8.86
N SER A 176 14.59 -6.25 -8.75
CA SER A 176 13.70 -5.10 -8.59
C SER A 176 12.73 -4.97 -9.76
N THR A 177 13.23 -5.09 -10.99
CA THR A 177 12.42 -4.87 -12.19
C THR A 177 11.31 -5.92 -12.31
N ILE A 178 11.65 -7.21 -12.15
CA ILE A 178 10.65 -8.28 -12.26
C ILE A 178 9.63 -8.17 -11.12
N ALA A 179 10.05 -7.85 -9.91
CA ALA A 179 9.15 -7.71 -8.76
C ALA A 179 8.15 -6.56 -8.95
N VAL A 180 8.61 -5.40 -9.40
CA VAL A 180 7.74 -4.25 -9.69
C VAL A 180 6.79 -4.55 -10.85
N VAL A 181 7.30 -5.13 -11.96
CA VAL A 181 6.49 -5.49 -13.12
C VAL A 181 5.45 -6.56 -12.77
N ALA A 182 5.82 -7.57 -12.00
CA ALA A 182 4.89 -8.62 -11.55
C ALA A 182 3.77 -8.03 -10.68
N MET A 183 4.11 -7.16 -9.73
CA MET A 183 3.14 -6.51 -8.87
C MET A 183 2.19 -5.58 -9.64
N LEU A 184 2.73 -4.69 -10.47
CA LEU A 184 1.92 -3.79 -11.29
C LEU A 184 1.11 -4.54 -12.34
N GLY A 185 1.70 -5.54 -12.99
CA GLY A 185 1.01 -6.41 -13.95
C GLY A 185 -0.15 -7.17 -13.31
N TRP A 186 0.03 -7.65 -12.08
CA TRP A 186 -1.07 -8.24 -11.31
C TRP A 186 -2.21 -7.25 -11.10
N LEU A 187 -1.91 -6.08 -10.52
CA LEU A 187 -2.93 -5.08 -10.16
C LEU A 187 -3.65 -4.48 -11.37
N VAL A 188 -2.91 -4.20 -12.45
CA VAL A 188 -3.44 -3.40 -13.57
C VAL A 188 -3.97 -4.28 -14.69
N ILE A 189 -3.44 -5.50 -14.85
CA ILE A 189 -3.78 -6.36 -15.99
C ILE A 189 -4.48 -7.64 -15.50
N ILE A 190 -3.80 -8.44 -14.66
CA ILE A 190 -4.25 -9.79 -14.34
C ILE A 190 -5.53 -9.76 -13.52
N GLU A 191 -5.55 -8.98 -12.45
CA GLU A 191 -6.72 -8.95 -11.57
C GLU A 191 -7.97 -8.35 -12.24
N PRO A 192 -7.92 -7.21 -12.95
CA PRO A 192 -9.06 -6.74 -13.74
C PRO A 192 -9.53 -7.74 -14.81
N LEU A 193 -8.62 -8.47 -15.44
CA LEU A 193 -8.97 -9.52 -16.39
C LEU A 193 -9.74 -10.67 -15.70
N ILE A 194 -9.28 -11.09 -14.51
CA ILE A 194 -9.99 -12.08 -13.70
C ILE A 194 -11.39 -11.59 -13.35
N TRP A 195 -11.57 -10.30 -13.01
CA TRP A 195 -12.89 -9.73 -12.71
C TRP A 195 -13.84 -9.86 -13.90
N VAL A 196 -13.36 -9.51 -15.10
CA VAL A 196 -14.16 -9.59 -16.33
C VAL A 196 -14.55 -11.04 -16.64
N VAL A 197 -13.57 -11.96 -16.59
CA VAL A 197 -13.80 -13.38 -16.89
C VAL A 197 -14.71 -14.01 -15.84
N ALA A 198 -14.48 -13.79 -14.54
CA ALA A 198 -15.28 -14.34 -13.47
C ALA A 198 -16.75 -13.90 -13.56
N LYS A 199 -16.99 -12.63 -13.97
CA LYS A 199 -18.32 -12.13 -14.25
C LYS A 199 -18.96 -12.85 -15.42
N ALA A 200 -18.23 -13.03 -16.51
CA ALA A 200 -18.76 -13.66 -17.72
C ALA A 200 -19.17 -15.12 -17.51
N ILE A 201 -18.45 -15.85 -16.65
CA ILE A 201 -18.75 -17.26 -16.33
C ILE A 201 -19.69 -17.45 -15.11
N GLY A 202 -20.16 -16.34 -14.50
CA GLY A 202 -21.05 -16.40 -13.33
C GLY A 202 -20.35 -16.77 -12.00
N PHE A 203 -19.03 -16.67 -11.90
CA PHE A 203 -18.22 -17.05 -10.73
C PHE A 203 -17.62 -15.84 -10.00
N ALA A 204 -18.37 -14.75 -9.92
CA ALA A 204 -17.94 -13.45 -9.37
C ALA A 204 -17.35 -13.56 -7.94
N GLY A 205 -17.82 -14.51 -7.12
CA GLY A 205 -17.35 -14.69 -5.75
C GLY A 205 -15.85 -14.99 -5.60
N VAL A 206 -15.20 -15.57 -6.61
CA VAL A 206 -13.73 -15.80 -6.59
C VAL A 206 -12.93 -14.48 -6.54
N VAL A 207 -13.48 -13.42 -7.09
CA VAL A 207 -12.83 -12.11 -7.10
C VAL A 207 -12.67 -11.54 -5.69
N THR A 208 -13.57 -11.86 -4.78
CA THR A 208 -13.55 -11.34 -3.40
C THR A 208 -12.31 -11.74 -2.58
N VAL A 209 -11.60 -12.80 -2.99
CA VAL A 209 -10.37 -13.27 -2.33
C VAL A 209 -9.09 -12.74 -2.99
N LEU A 210 -9.20 -11.88 -3.99
CA LEU A 210 -8.04 -11.27 -4.64
C LEU A 210 -7.55 -10.03 -3.87
N PRO A 211 -6.24 -9.73 -3.89
CA PRO A 211 -5.68 -8.65 -3.07
C PRO A 211 -6.13 -7.26 -3.50
N GLY A 212 -6.35 -7.01 -4.79
CA GLY A 212 -6.82 -5.71 -5.27
C GLY A 212 -8.31 -5.47 -4.93
N SER A 213 -9.19 -6.47 -5.11
CA SER A 213 -10.59 -6.37 -4.69
C SER A 213 -10.70 -6.19 -3.17
N ALA A 214 -9.90 -6.91 -2.39
CA ALA A 214 -9.81 -6.73 -0.96
C ALA A 214 -9.33 -5.32 -0.59
N THR A 215 -8.39 -4.75 -1.34
CA THR A 215 -7.94 -3.37 -1.16
C THR A 215 -9.05 -2.36 -1.42
N VAL A 216 -9.78 -2.50 -2.53
CA VAL A 216 -10.92 -1.64 -2.84
C VAL A 216 -11.97 -1.70 -1.74
N SER A 217 -12.32 -2.89 -1.27
CA SER A 217 -13.30 -3.07 -0.18
C SER A 217 -12.83 -2.49 1.15
N THR A 218 -11.52 -2.52 1.42
CA THR A 218 -10.92 -1.99 2.64
C THR A 218 -10.89 -0.46 2.63
N VAL A 219 -10.66 0.16 1.48
CA VAL A 219 -10.55 1.61 1.33
C VAL A 219 -11.90 2.24 1.05
N ALA A 220 -12.70 1.69 0.14
CA ALA A 220 -13.98 2.28 -0.29
C ALA A 220 -15.16 1.82 0.59
N VAL A 221 -15.02 1.93 1.90
CA VAL A 221 -15.98 1.44 2.90
C VAL A 221 -17.39 1.96 2.64
N GLY A 222 -18.32 1.00 2.39
CA GLY A 222 -19.75 1.28 2.20
C GLY A 222 -20.13 1.94 0.86
N SER A 223 -19.17 2.12 -0.07
CA SER A 223 -19.43 2.73 -1.37
C SER A 223 -19.98 1.76 -2.42
N PHE A 224 -19.76 0.45 -2.25
CA PHE A 224 -20.13 -0.58 -3.24
C PHE A 224 -20.86 -1.76 -2.57
N LYS A 225 -21.96 -1.47 -1.87
CA LYS A 225 -22.68 -2.47 -1.07
C LYS A 225 -23.30 -3.60 -1.89
N ASP A 226 -23.65 -3.34 -3.14
CA ASP A 226 -24.33 -4.28 -4.03
C ASP A 226 -23.39 -4.89 -5.07
N SER A 227 -22.07 -4.86 -4.81
CA SER A 227 -21.09 -5.40 -5.75
C SER A 227 -20.81 -6.88 -5.47
N ASP A 228 -21.03 -7.72 -6.47
CA ASP A 228 -20.71 -9.15 -6.43
C ASP A 228 -19.21 -9.44 -6.34
N PHE A 229 -18.36 -8.43 -6.56
CA PHE A 229 -16.89 -8.55 -6.63
C PHE A 229 -16.18 -8.15 -5.34
N LEU A 230 -16.89 -7.52 -4.42
CA LEU A 230 -16.31 -6.94 -3.23
C LEU A 230 -16.84 -7.63 -1.97
N ALA A 231 -15.93 -8.20 -1.20
CA ALA A 231 -16.27 -8.75 0.11
C ALA A 231 -16.67 -7.65 1.09
N PRO A 232 -17.49 -7.95 2.11
CA PRO A 232 -17.70 -7.05 3.24
C PRO A 232 -16.35 -6.62 3.85
N THR A 233 -16.23 -5.36 4.24
CA THR A 233 -14.97 -4.77 4.74
C THR A 233 -14.22 -5.64 5.77
N PRO A 234 -14.85 -6.24 6.79
CA PRO A 234 -14.14 -7.11 7.73
C PRO A 234 -13.49 -8.33 7.08
N ALA A 235 -14.16 -8.96 6.11
CA ALA A 235 -13.62 -10.10 5.38
C ALA A 235 -12.48 -9.66 4.44
N ALA A 236 -12.63 -8.52 3.78
CA ALA A 236 -11.61 -7.96 2.92
C ALA A 236 -10.30 -7.64 3.68
N LEU A 237 -10.40 -7.13 4.90
CA LEU A 237 -9.24 -6.91 5.78
C LEU A 237 -8.48 -8.21 6.04
N VAL A 238 -9.20 -9.29 6.35
CA VAL A 238 -8.59 -10.61 6.58
C VAL A 238 -7.88 -11.11 5.32
N VAL A 239 -8.53 -11.00 4.16
CA VAL A 239 -7.95 -11.41 2.88
C VAL A 239 -6.66 -10.64 2.59
N LEU A 240 -6.66 -9.33 2.77
CA LEU A 240 -5.49 -8.50 2.51
C LEU A 240 -4.32 -8.84 3.46
N ILE A 241 -4.61 -9.08 4.74
CA ILE A 241 -3.62 -9.52 5.73
C ILE A 241 -3.06 -10.90 5.36
N LEU A 242 -3.91 -11.84 4.93
CA LEU A 242 -3.47 -13.17 4.50
C LEU A 242 -2.52 -13.11 3.30
N TRP A 243 -2.81 -12.28 2.30
CA TRP A 243 -1.90 -12.05 1.17
C TRP A 243 -0.57 -11.45 1.62
N THR A 244 -0.61 -10.52 2.59
CA THR A 244 0.59 -9.93 3.17
C THR A 244 1.44 -10.97 3.90
N ILE A 245 0.81 -11.81 4.71
CA ILE A 245 1.49 -12.91 5.42
C ILE A 245 2.07 -13.92 4.42
N ALA A 246 1.33 -14.27 3.37
CA ALA A 246 1.80 -15.20 2.36
C ALA A 246 3.03 -14.67 1.61
N ALA A 247 3.03 -13.40 1.19
CA ALA A 247 4.14 -12.80 0.46
C ALA A 247 5.36 -12.55 1.36
N ALA A 248 5.17 -11.87 2.49
CA ALA A 248 6.25 -11.52 3.40
C ALA A 248 6.77 -12.75 4.17
N GLY A 249 5.88 -13.62 4.64
CA GLY A 249 6.24 -14.86 5.33
C GLY A 249 6.91 -15.85 4.41
N GLY A 250 6.44 -16.01 3.18
CA GLY A 250 7.08 -16.83 2.15
C GLY A 250 8.49 -16.35 1.81
N ALA A 251 8.67 -15.04 1.68
CA ALA A 251 9.99 -14.45 1.47
C ALA A 251 10.94 -14.70 2.66
N TRP A 252 10.44 -14.49 3.86
CA TRP A 252 11.20 -14.75 5.08
C TRP A 252 11.63 -16.23 5.21
N TRP A 253 10.69 -17.17 4.99
CA TRP A 253 10.95 -18.60 4.98
C TRP A 253 12.06 -18.95 3.97
N LEU A 254 11.95 -18.41 2.75
CA LEU A 254 12.89 -18.71 1.68
C LEU A 254 14.32 -18.19 1.98
N LEU A 255 14.44 -17.04 2.65
CA LEU A 255 15.74 -16.50 3.07
C LEU A 255 16.39 -17.30 4.19
N ARG A 256 15.62 -18.01 5.01
CA ARG A 256 16.15 -18.92 6.03
C ARG A 256 16.72 -20.20 5.42
N THR A 257 16.07 -20.72 4.40
CA THR A 257 16.34 -22.04 3.83
C THR A 257 17.33 -22.02 2.66
N ARG A 258 17.55 -20.86 2.05
CA ARG A 258 18.48 -20.72 0.90
C ARG A 258 19.80 -20.09 1.34
N ASP A 259 20.88 -20.53 0.68
CA ASP A 259 22.18 -19.88 0.77
C ASP A 259 22.13 -18.49 0.11
N ILE A 260 22.77 -17.51 0.76
CA ILE A 260 22.83 -16.10 0.34
C ILE A 260 24.07 -15.89 -0.53
#